data_4b4ce5fca29bf46e263696a09ffa3b01
#
_entry.id   4b4ce5fca29bf46e263696a09ffa3b01
#
_cell.length_a   1.000
_cell.length_b   1.000
_cell.length_c   1.000
_cell.angle_alpha   90.00
_cell.angle_beta   90.00
_cell.angle_gamma   90.00
#
_symmetry.space_group_name_H-M   'P 1'
#
loop_
_entity.id
_entity.type
_entity.pdbx_description
1 polymer ?
#
loop_
_entity_poly.entity_id
_entity_poly.type
_entity_poly.pdbx_seq_one_letter_code
_entity_poly.pdbx_strand_id
1 'polypeptide(L)'
;MAKTIAEINEKIKEGKAVVFTAEEIIDVAKEKGVKKAAQEVDVVTTGTFGTMCSSGAYFNIGHSKPRIKLGGGRVYFNDVLVYTGLGAVDLFLGANALPDDDPRNRVYPGEFNYGGGHVIEELVAGKDIRLVATAYGTDCYPRKRLETWINIKDMNQATLFNIRNAYQNYNVAVNLSEKTLYTYMGILKPKLGNANYSSAGQLSPLFNDPYYKTIGIGTRIFLGGGTGFIAWQGTQHNPDVPRTDKGVPKTGAATLATIGDLKQMSPRWLIGTSVLGYGCSLTVGVGVPIPVLNEEILEYTTVTDSDIMAPVVDYSKAYPQRQPDILGEVSYAELKSGRIKVRGKEVPTASLSSYPRAVEIATVLKDWIKSGKFTLTEPVEPLPGIESGVTIKSLEERPIEY
;
A
#
# COMPACT_ATOMS: atom_id res chain seq x y z
N MET A 1 17.96 19.44 22.02
CA MET A 1 16.74 20.25 21.83
C MET A 1 15.85 19.51 20.84
N ALA A 2 14.55 19.46 21.09
CA ALA A 2 13.61 18.94 20.09
C ALA A 2 13.45 19.96 18.96
N LYS A 3 13.43 19.50 17.72
CA LYS A 3 13.11 20.30 16.53
C LYS A 3 11.60 20.28 16.29
N THR A 4 11.09 21.26 15.55
CA THR A 4 9.71 21.30 15.07
C THR A 4 9.63 21.07 13.56
N ILE A 5 8.47 20.62 13.06
CA ILE A 5 8.23 20.49 11.62
C ILE A 5 8.35 21.86 10.93
N ALA A 6 7.94 22.94 11.60
CA ALA A 6 8.07 24.30 11.08
C ALA A 6 9.55 24.69 10.83
N GLU A 7 10.44 24.46 11.81
CA GLU A 7 11.88 24.71 11.68
C GLU A 7 12.51 23.87 10.57
N ILE A 8 12.11 22.61 10.44
CA ILE A 8 12.57 21.72 9.34
C ILE A 8 12.10 22.26 8.01
N ASN A 9 10.84 22.70 7.89
CA ASN A 9 10.30 23.28 6.65
C ASN A 9 11.01 24.58 6.23
N GLU A 10 11.42 25.42 7.16
CA GLU A 10 12.25 26.60 6.82
C GLU A 10 13.60 26.16 6.23
N LYS A 11 14.27 25.18 6.82
CA LYS A 11 15.51 24.62 6.26
C LYS A 11 15.29 24.01 4.86
N ILE A 12 14.13 23.35 4.64
CA ILE A 12 13.78 22.81 3.32
C ILE A 12 13.66 23.93 2.30
N LYS A 13 12.95 25.01 2.62
CA LYS A 13 12.79 26.18 1.74
C LYS A 13 14.13 26.85 1.41
N GLU A 14 15.05 26.89 2.38
CA GLU A 14 16.39 27.43 2.22
C GLU A 14 17.36 26.48 1.51
N GLY A 15 16.98 25.25 1.20
CA GLY A 15 17.85 24.23 0.64
C GLY A 15 18.94 23.73 1.62
N LYS A 16 18.73 23.89 2.91
CA LYS A 16 19.69 23.54 3.98
C LYS A 16 19.31 22.27 4.75
N ALA A 17 18.15 21.66 4.47
CA ALA A 17 17.70 20.47 5.16
C ALA A 17 18.64 19.29 4.92
N VAL A 18 19.02 18.62 6.01
CA VAL A 18 19.83 17.40 5.98
C VAL A 18 18.91 16.20 5.92
N VAL A 19 18.92 15.50 4.78
CA VAL A 19 17.98 14.41 4.48
C VAL A 19 18.75 13.16 4.09
N PHE A 20 18.41 12.04 4.74
CA PHE A 20 18.92 10.70 4.43
C PHE A 20 17.77 9.75 4.15
N THR A 21 18.04 8.68 3.41
CA THR A 21 17.11 7.54 3.31
C THR A 21 17.22 6.67 4.58
N ALA A 22 16.21 5.82 4.79
CA ALA A 22 16.22 4.86 5.91
C ALA A 22 17.36 3.82 5.82
N GLU A 23 18.02 3.65 4.68
CA GLU A 23 19.25 2.87 4.57
C GLU A 23 20.47 3.69 4.99
N GLU A 24 20.62 4.91 4.47
CA GLU A 24 21.77 5.77 4.72
C GLU A 24 21.89 6.17 6.19
N ILE A 25 20.77 6.41 6.88
CA ILE A 25 20.76 6.86 8.28
C ILE A 25 21.37 5.84 9.23
N ILE A 26 21.31 4.55 8.92
CA ILE A 26 21.87 3.48 9.73
C ILE A 26 23.40 3.66 9.88
N ASP A 27 24.08 3.95 8.80
CA ASP A 27 25.54 4.13 8.80
C ASP A 27 25.93 5.49 9.44
N VAL A 28 25.14 6.54 9.18
CA VAL A 28 25.32 7.86 9.83
C VAL A 28 25.20 7.75 11.35
N ALA A 29 24.19 7.00 11.83
CA ALA A 29 23.99 6.80 13.27
C ALA A 29 25.09 5.92 13.90
N LYS A 30 25.62 4.93 13.18
CA LYS A 30 26.76 4.14 13.66
C LYS A 30 28.04 4.96 13.75
N GLU A 31 28.30 5.84 12.79
CA GLU A 31 29.51 6.66 12.74
C GLU A 31 29.49 7.78 13.78
N LYS A 32 28.37 8.51 13.90
CA LYS A 32 28.26 9.73 14.70
C LYS A 32 27.68 9.52 16.09
N GLY A 33 27.00 8.39 16.31
CA GLY A 33 26.13 8.15 17.46
C GLY A 33 24.75 8.80 17.29
N VAL A 34 23.71 8.16 17.85
CA VAL A 34 22.29 8.56 17.73
C VAL A 34 22.07 10.02 18.13
N LYS A 35 22.64 10.45 19.26
CA LYS A 35 22.47 11.82 19.79
C LYS A 35 22.98 12.90 18.83
N LYS A 36 24.18 12.72 18.27
CA LYS A 36 24.76 13.70 17.34
C LYS A 36 24.03 13.67 15.99
N ALA A 37 23.72 12.47 15.49
CA ALA A 37 22.93 12.33 14.28
C ALA A 37 21.56 13.01 14.40
N ALA A 38 20.86 12.88 15.55
CA ALA A 38 19.58 13.55 15.78
C ALA A 38 19.66 15.08 15.75
N GLN A 39 20.79 15.65 16.13
CA GLN A 39 21.01 17.10 16.06
C GLN A 39 21.22 17.58 14.60
N GLU A 40 21.92 16.80 13.80
CA GLU A 40 22.33 17.17 12.44
C GLU A 40 21.28 16.81 11.38
N VAL A 41 20.60 15.67 11.50
CA VAL A 41 19.65 15.15 10.51
C VAL A 41 18.26 15.74 10.73
N ASP A 42 17.62 16.22 9.66
CA ASP A 42 16.29 16.83 9.73
C ASP A 42 15.18 15.86 9.28
N VAL A 43 15.42 15.01 8.28
CA VAL A 43 14.41 14.09 7.75
C VAL A 43 15.05 12.75 7.34
N VAL A 44 14.35 11.66 7.64
CA VAL A 44 14.64 10.33 7.07
C VAL A 44 13.52 9.95 6.12
N THR A 45 13.85 9.59 4.88
CA THR A 45 12.87 9.17 3.88
C THR A 45 12.77 7.66 3.78
N THR A 46 11.55 7.18 3.69
CA THR A 46 11.18 5.76 3.60
C THR A 46 10.58 5.44 2.24
N GLY A 47 10.42 4.18 1.92
CA GLY A 47 9.79 3.75 0.69
C GLY A 47 9.25 2.32 0.77
N THR A 48 8.14 2.09 0.08
CA THR A 48 7.58 0.76 -0.15
C THR A 48 6.95 0.70 -1.54
N PHE A 49 7.06 -0.47 -2.20
CA PHE A 49 6.46 -0.73 -3.50
C PHE A 49 5.95 -2.16 -3.52
N GLY A 50 4.68 -2.32 -3.23
CA GLY A 50 4.08 -3.65 -3.09
C GLY A 50 2.65 -3.70 -3.62
N THR A 51 2.19 -4.92 -3.87
CA THR A 51 0.84 -5.19 -4.35
C THR A 51 -0.19 -4.99 -3.24
N MET A 52 -1.13 -4.07 -3.46
CA MET A 52 -2.14 -3.65 -2.48
C MET A 52 -3.54 -3.88 -3.03
N CYS A 53 -4.14 -5.03 -2.72
CA CYS A 53 -5.48 -5.42 -3.18
C CYS A 53 -6.56 -4.41 -2.78
N SER A 54 -6.40 -3.74 -1.64
CA SER A 54 -7.35 -2.76 -1.10
C SER A 54 -7.18 -1.37 -1.72
N SER A 55 -7.02 -1.32 -3.04
CA SER A 55 -6.86 -0.09 -3.84
C SER A 55 -8.05 0.13 -4.74
N GLY A 56 -8.30 1.39 -5.08
CA GLY A 56 -9.28 1.78 -6.09
C GLY A 56 -9.17 3.26 -6.41
N ALA A 57 -9.98 3.71 -7.34
CA ALA A 57 -9.96 5.10 -7.75
C ALA A 57 -11.37 5.65 -7.91
N TYR A 58 -11.56 6.90 -7.48
CA TYR A 58 -12.75 7.69 -7.73
C TYR A 58 -12.53 8.57 -8.95
N PHE A 59 -13.55 8.67 -9.78
CA PHE A 59 -13.53 9.46 -11.00
C PHE A 59 -14.78 10.34 -11.08
N ASN A 60 -14.62 11.60 -11.46
CA ASN A 60 -15.69 12.41 -12.01
C ASN A 60 -15.39 12.65 -13.49
N ILE A 61 -16.15 11.97 -14.37
CA ILE A 61 -15.91 11.98 -15.81
C ILE A 61 -16.59 13.15 -16.54
N GLY A 62 -17.39 13.97 -15.83
CA GLY A 62 -18.16 15.05 -16.43
C GLY A 62 -19.45 14.59 -17.10
N HIS A 63 -20.31 15.55 -17.45
CA HIS A 63 -21.61 15.29 -18.08
C HIS A 63 -21.53 15.25 -19.60
N SER A 64 -22.15 14.21 -20.21
CA SER A 64 -22.40 14.16 -21.66
C SER A 64 -23.51 15.14 -22.08
N LYS A 65 -23.64 15.35 -23.38
CA LYS A 65 -24.73 16.10 -24.01
C LYS A 65 -25.50 15.19 -24.97
N PRO A 66 -26.79 14.87 -24.73
CA PRO A 66 -27.56 15.14 -23.52
C PRO A 66 -26.99 14.46 -22.28
N ARG A 67 -27.39 14.90 -21.08
CA ARG A 67 -26.89 14.39 -19.80
C ARG A 67 -27.31 12.93 -19.57
N ILE A 68 -26.42 12.17 -18.95
CA ILE A 68 -26.67 10.81 -18.46
C ILE A 68 -26.52 10.77 -16.92
N LYS A 69 -27.36 10.00 -16.24
CA LYS A 69 -27.19 9.66 -14.84
C LYS A 69 -26.69 8.23 -14.73
N LEU A 70 -25.42 8.06 -14.44
CA LEU A 70 -24.77 6.73 -14.32
C LEU A 70 -25.15 6.03 -13.02
N GLY A 71 -25.46 6.80 -11.96
CA GLY A 71 -25.90 6.25 -10.67
C GLY A 71 -27.13 5.35 -10.82
N GLY A 72 -27.00 4.09 -10.42
CA GLY A 72 -28.01 3.04 -10.57
C GLY A 72 -28.01 2.34 -11.95
N GLY A 73 -27.12 2.75 -12.86
CA GLY A 73 -26.87 2.07 -14.13
C GLY A 73 -25.72 1.07 -14.07
N ARG A 74 -25.28 0.59 -15.23
CA ARG A 74 -24.08 -0.23 -15.38
C ARG A 74 -23.05 0.52 -16.21
N VAL A 75 -21.80 0.55 -15.73
CA VAL A 75 -20.69 1.19 -16.41
C VAL A 75 -19.50 0.26 -16.46
N TYR A 76 -18.82 0.26 -17.61
CA TYR A 76 -17.62 -0.51 -17.85
C TYR A 76 -16.51 0.37 -18.41
N PHE A 77 -15.29 0.17 -17.91
CA PHE A 77 -14.04 0.70 -18.44
C PHE A 77 -13.24 -0.45 -19.03
N ASN A 78 -13.05 -0.50 -20.36
CA ASN A 78 -12.44 -1.63 -21.06
C ASN A 78 -13.04 -2.98 -20.60
N ASP A 79 -14.38 -3.07 -20.57
CA ASP A 79 -15.17 -4.24 -20.13
C ASP A 79 -15.06 -4.60 -18.63
N VAL A 80 -14.25 -3.86 -17.83
CA VAL A 80 -14.19 -4.01 -16.38
C VAL A 80 -15.32 -3.22 -15.73
N LEU A 81 -16.09 -3.86 -14.84
CA LEU A 81 -17.22 -3.25 -14.15
C LEU A 81 -16.76 -2.13 -13.20
N VAL A 82 -17.44 -0.97 -13.30
CA VAL A 82 -17.21 0.22 -12.48
C VAL A 82 -18.45 0.49 -11.60
N TYR A 83 -18.25 0.74 -10.32
CA TYR A 83 -19.34 1.06 -9.41
C TYR A 83 -19.91 2.45 -9.65
N THR A 84 -21.23 2.56 -9.68
CA THR A 84 -21.98 3.76 -10.09
C THR A 84 -22.87 4.37 -9.00
N GLY A 85 -22.84 3.82 -7.79
CA GLY A 85 -23.73 4.23 -6.69
C GLY A 85 -23.35 5.55 -5.98
N LEU A 86 -22.47 6.36 -6.58
CA LEU A 86 -21.95 7.59 -5.95
C LEU A 86 -22.72 8.84 -6.37
N GLY A 87 -23.06 8.99 -7.65
CA GLY A 87 -23.68 10.19 -8.18
C GLY A 87 -24.07 10.06 -9.65
N ALA A 88 -24.28 11.20 -10.33
CA ALA A 88 -24.66 11.19 -11.72
C ALA A 88 -23.51 10.78 -12.66
N VAL A 89 -22.30 11.25 -12.38
CA VAL A 89 -21.08 11.01 -13.19
C VAL A 89 -19.86 10.70 -12.32
N ASP A 90 -20.10 10.40 -11.05
CA ASP A 90 -19.09 9.98 -10.09
C ASP A 90 -19.06 8.44 -10.07
N LEU A 91 -17.87 7.88 -10.17
CA LEU A 91 -17.64 6.47 -10.34
C LEU A 91 -16.56 5.98 -9.39
N PHE A 92 -16.56 4.69 -9.04
CA PHE A 92 -15.48 4.06 -8.32
C PHE A 92 -15.06 2.77 -9.03
N LEU A 93 -13.76 2.63 -9.29
CA LEU A 93 -13.16 1.41 -9.84
C LEU A 93 -12.24 0.79 -8.80
N GLY A 94 -12.60 -0.39 -8.30
CA GLY A 94 -11.73 -1.19 -7.44
C GLY A 94 -10.63 -1.89 -8.24
N ALA A 95 -9.43 -1.99 -7.69
CA ALA A 95 -8.31 -2.68 -8.34
C ALA A 95 -8.60 -4.16 -8.60
N ASN A 96 -9.45 -4.78 -7.78
CA ASN A 96 -9.87 -6.18 -7.92
C ASN A 96 -11.07 -6.38 -8.87
N ALA A 97 -11.65 -5.31 -9.42
CA ALA A 97 -12.75 -5.46 -10.37
C ALA A 97 -12.29 -6.24 -11.61
N LEU A 98 -13.16 -7.09 -12.12
CA LEU A 98 -12.88 -7.99 -13.25
C LEU A 98 -13.84 -7.74 -14.41
N PRO A 99 -13.47 -8.10 -15.64
CA PRO A 99 -14.40 -8.22 -16.74
C PRO A 99 -15.47 -9.29 -16.44
N ASP A 100 -16.73 -9.03 -16.79
CA ASP A 100 -17.83 -9.97 -16.53
C ASP A 100 -17.68 -11.30 -17.30
N ASP A 101 -17.07 -11.29 -18.47
CA ASP A 101 -17.08 -12.40 -19.44
C ASP A 101 -15.70 -12.92 -19.83
N ASP A 102 -14.67 -12.78 -19.02
CA ASP A 102 -13.37 -13.38 -19.28
C ASP A 102 -13.38 -14.89 -18.88
N PRO A 103 -13.37 -15.83 -19.86
CA PRO A 103 -13.43 -17.27 -19.56
C PRO A 103 -12.18 -17.76 -18.79
N ARG A 104 -11.05 -17.07 -18.89
CA ARG A 104 -9.80 -17.40 -18.18
C ARG A 104 -9.93 -17.21 -16.67
N ASN A 105 -10.89 -16.41 -16.23
CA ASN A 105 -11.17 -16.19 -14.80
C ASN A 105 -12.13 -17.24 -14.22
N ARG A 106 -12.77 -18.06 -15.07
CA ARG A 106 -13.75 -19.08 -14.69
C ARG A 106 -13.17 -20.49 -14.56
N VAL A 107 -11.87 -20.64 -14.77
CA VAL A 107 -11.11 -21.89 -14.60
C VAL A 107 -10.29 -21.87 -13.32
N TYR A 108 -9.78 -23.03 -12.90
CA TYR A 108 -8.90 -23.11 -11.73
C TYR A 108 -7.53 -23.65 -12.15
N PRO A 109 -6.43 -22.95 -11.81
CA PRO A 109 -6.40 -21.59 -11.29
C PRO A 109 -6.80 -20.55 -12.35
N GLY A 110 -7.56 -19.50 -11.95
CA GLY A 110 -7.91 -18.41 -12.83
C GLY A 110 -6.71 -17.52 -13.16
N GLU A 111 -6.65 -16.98 -14.38
CA GLU A 111 -5.47 -16.20 -14.83
C GLU A 111 -5.51 -14.74 -14.38
N PHE A 112 -6.68 -14.11 -14.39
CA PHE A 112 -6.88 -12.71 -13.97
C PHE A 112 -5.95 -11.71 -14.66
N ASN A 113 -5.74 -11.88 -15.97
CA ASN A 113 -4.74 -11.12 -16.74
C ASN A 113 -5.09 -9.63 -16.90
N TYR A 114 -6.34 -9.24 -16.69
CA TYR A 114 -6.81 -7.87 -16.79
C TYR A 114 -7.92 -7.57 -15.77
N GLY A 115 -7.93 -6.36 -15.25
CA GLY A 115 -8.95 -5.91 -14.29
C GLY A 115 -8.71 -4.46 -13.87
N GLY A 116 -9.36 -4.02 -12.80
CA GLY A 116 -9.39 -2.63 -12.37
C GLY A 116 -8.02 -2.01 -12.14
N GLY A 117 -7.07 -2.76 -11.57
CA GLY A 117 -5.70 -2.27 -11.39
C GLY A 117 -5.00 -1.94 -12.72
N HIS A 118 -5.22 -2.76 -13.75
CA HIS A 118 -4.66 -2.52 -15.09
C HIS A 118 -5.30 -1.30 -15.76
N VAL A 119 -6.63 -1.13 -15.62
CA VAL A 119 -7.33 0.06 -16.10
C VAL A 119 -6.81 1.33 -15.44
N ILE A 120 -6.57 1.31 -14.12
CA ILE A 120 -5.99 2.44 -13.39
C ILE A 120 -4.58 2.75 -13.91
N GLU A 121 -3.72 1.75 -14.12
CA GLU A 121 -2.39 1.93 -14.72
C GLU A 121 -2.48 2.57 -16.12
N GLU A 122 -3.37 2.07 -16.97
CA GLU A 122 -3.56 2.59 -18.33
C GLU A 122 -4.04 4.04 -18.33
N LEU A 123 -4.98 4.40 -17.45
CA LEU A 123 -5.43 5.78 -17.28
C LEU A 123 -4.27 6.69 -16.86
N VAL A 124 -3.48 6.29 -15.88
CA VAL A 124 -2.31 7.05 -15.42
C VAL A 124 -1.23 7.15 -16.50
N ALA A 125 -1.11 6.13 -17.36
CA ALA A 125 -0.24 6.18 -18.54
C ALA A 125 -0.77 7.12 -19.65
N GLY A 126 -1.96 7.72 -19.47
CA GLY A 126 -2.57 8.63 -20.43
C GLY A 126 -3.22 7.93 -21.63
N LYS A 127 -3.50 6.62 -21.53
CA LYS A 127 -4.20 5.86 -22.57
C LYS A 127 -5.69 6.20 -22.58
N ASP A 128 -6.30 6.11 -23.75
CA ASP A 128 -7.74 6.18 -23.92
C ASP A 128 -8.38 4.87 -23.46
N ILE A 129 -9.43 4.98 -22.67
CA ILE A 129 -10.19 3.86 -22.11
C ILE A 129 -11.60 3.88 -22.70
N ARG A 130 -12.07 2.75 -23.17
CA ARG A 130 -13.45 2.60 -23.66
C ARG A 130 -14.42 2.63 -22.49
N LEU A 131 -15.33 3.61 -22.52
CA LEU A 131 -16.45 3.73 -21.61
C LEU A 131 -17.70 3.17 -22.28
N VAL A 132 -18.35 2.21 -21.66
CA VAL A 132 -19.70 1.75 -22.03
C VAL A 132 -20.61 1.91 -20.83
N ALA A 133 -21.74 2.62 -21.01
CA ALA A 133 -22.64 2.89 -19.90
C ALA A 133 -24.11 2.73 -20.33
N THR A 134 -24.91 2.20 -19.40
CA THR A 134 -26.38 2.19 -19.48
C THR A 134 -26.95 2.91 -18.25
N ALA A 135 -28.09 3.56 -18.44
CA ALA A 135 -28.78 4.30 -17.40
C ALA A 135 -30.29 4.17 -17.55
N TYR A 136 -31.02 4.46 -16.45
CA TYR A 136 -32.48 4.41 -16.45
C TYR A 136 -33.09 5.47 -17.39
N GLY A 137 -32.54 6.68 -17.42
CA GLY A 137 -33.08 7.83 -18.13
C GLY A 137 -34.19 8.53 -17.33
N THR A 138 -33.94 9.81 -17.00
CA THR A 138 -34.91 10.68 -16.29
C THR A 138 -35.13 11.94 -17.08
N ASP A 139 -36.12 12.75 -16.71
CA ASP A 139 -36.42 14.00 -17.41
C ASP A 139 -35.23 14.98 -17.41
N CYS A 140 -34.44 15.02 -16.32
CA CYS A 140 -33.24 15.84 -16.22
C CYS A 140 -31.95 15.15 -16.73
N TYR A 141 -31.96 13.85 -16.91
CA TYR A 141 -30.86 13.03 -17.45
C TYR A 141 -31.42 12.03 -18.46
N PRO A 142 -31.84 12.47 -19.66
CA PRO A 142 -32.64 11.66 -20.58
C PRO A 142 -31.85 10.57 -21.29
N ARG A 143 -30.51 10.67 -21.31
CA ARG A 143 -29.67 9.71 -22.03
C ARG A 143 -29.67 8.36 -21.32
N LYS A 144 -29.96 7.26 -22.06
CA LYS A 144 -30.02 5.90 -21.53
C LYS A 144 -28.78 5.06 -21.86
N ARG A 145 -28.00 5.46 -22.86
CA ARG A 145 -26.78 4.76 -23.29
C ARG A 145 -25.71 5.75 -23.71
N LEU A 146 -24.48 5.44 -23.29
CA LEU A 146 -23.27 6.17 -23.69
C LEU A 146 -22.18 5.14 -24.03
N GLU A 147 -21.53 5.34 -25.16
CA GLU A 147 -20.32 4.63 -25.53
C GLU A 147 -19.35 5.65 -26.10
N THR A 148 -18.14 5.72 -25.54
CA THR A 148 -17.14 6.72 -25.90
C THR A 148 -15.76 6.33 -25.38
N TRP A 149 -14.74 7.05 -25.80
CA TRP A 149 -13.41 7.00 -25.21
C TRP A 149 -13.28 8.08 -24.13
N ILE A 150 -12.60 7.76 -23.04
CA ILE A 150 -12.28 8.68 -21.97
C ILE A 150 -10.77 8.65 -21.70
N ASN A 151 -10.24 9.78 -21.30
CA ASN A 151 -8.84 9.93 -20.93
C ASN A 151 -8.75 10.65 -19.58
N ILE A 152 -7.78 10.27 -18.74
CA ILE A 152 -7.64 10.87 -17.41
C ILE A 152 -7.49 12.40 -17.43
N LYS A 153 -6.83 12.95 -18.47
CA LYS A 153 -6.64 14.41 -18.62
C LYS A 153 -7.96 15.18 -18.82
N ASP A 154 -8.99 14.51 -19.37
CA ASP A 154 -10.29 15.12 -19.69
C ASP A 154 -11.31 14.95 -18.56
N MET A 155 -11.01 14.16 -17.54
CA MET A 155 -11.84 14.00 -16.35
C MET A 155 -11.78 15.25 -15.46
N ASN A 156 -12.86 15.57 -14.77
CA ASN A 156 -12.85 16.62 -13.76
C ASN A 156 -11.96 16.22 -12.58
N GLN A 157 -12.11 14.98 -12.08
CA GLN A 157 -11.32 14.42 -10.98
C GLN A 157 -10.97 12.96 -11.25
N ALA A 158 -9.79 12.56 -10.78
CA ALA A 158 -9.33 11.17 -10.72
C ALA A 158 -8.48 11.01 -9.46
N THR A 159 -8.98 10.28 -8.47
CA THR A 159 -8.36 10.21 -7.13
C THR A 159 -8.10 8.76 -6.77
N LEU A 160 -6.83 8.42 -6.53
CA LEU A 160 -6.46 7.13 -5.93
C LEU A 160 -6.89 7.12 -4.47
N PHE A 161 -7.53 6.04 -4.05
CA PHE A 161 -7.80 5.74 -2.65
C PHE A 161 -7.34 4.32 -2.36
N ASN A 162 -6.31 4.20 -1.53
CA ASN A 162 -5.81 2.92 -1.07
C ASN A 162 -6.06 2.82 0.43
N ILE A 163 -7.05 2.01 0.80
CA ILE A 163 -7.54 1.92 2.18
C ILE A 163 -6.66 1.07 3.11
N ARG A 164 -5.57 0.47 2.57
CA ARG A 164 -4.64 -0.34 3.37
C ARG A 164 -3.31 -0.46 2.65
N ASN A 165 -2.30 0.20 3.18
CA ASN A 165 -0.94 0.19 2.65
C ASN A 165 0.09 0.25 3.77
N ALA A 166 1.37 0.15 3.42
CA ALA A 166 2.50 0.30 4.32
C ALA A 166 2.34 -0.54 5.60
N TYR A 167 2.08 -1.83 5.44
CA TYR A 167 1.95 -2.74 6.58
C TYR A 167 3.14 -2.64 7.53
N GLN A 168 2.84 -2.50 8.81
CA GLN A 168 3.82 -2.63 9.87
C GLN A 168 3.98 -4.11 10.21
N ASN A 169 4.93 -4.75 9.57
CA ASN A 169 5.18 -6.18 9.56
C ASN A 169 4.07 -7.02 8.87
N TYR A 170 4.42 -8.20 8.49
CA TYR A 170 3.51 -9.21 7.97
C TYR A 170 4.14 -10.61 8.14
N ASN A 171 3.36 -11.67 7.90
CA ASN A 171 3.87 -13.03 7.97
C ASN A 171 4.60 -13.45 6.69
N VAL A 172 5.45 -14.46 6.82
CA VAL A 172 6.04 -15.23 5.72
C VAL A 172 5.14 -16.43 5.43
N ALA A 173 4.68 -16.54 4.19
CA ALA A 173 3.76 -17.60 3.77
C ALA A 173 4.51 -18.80 3.23
N VAL A 174 4.22 -19.97 3.76
CA VAL A 174 4.73 -21.28 3.30
C VAL A 174 3.60 -22.30 3.17
N ASN A 175 3.89 -23.47 2.60
CA ASN A 175 2.91 -24.53 2.37
C ASN A 175 3.50 -25.90 2.71
N LEU A 176 2.96 -26.55 3.74
CA LEU A 176 3.33 -27.91 4.14
C LEU A 176 2.57 -29.01 3.40
N SER A 177 1.44 -28.69 2.73
CA SER A 177 0.61 -29.69 2.06
C SER A 177 1.25 -30.27 0.80
N GLU A 178 0.63 -31.29 0.24
CA GLU A 178 1.05 -32.01 -0.97
C GLU A 178 0.66 -31.27 -2.27
N LYS A 179 -0.21 -30.27 -2.21
CA LYS A 179 -0.74 -29.53 -3.38
C LYS A 179 -0.26 -28.08 -3.42
N THR A 180 -0.15 -27.53 -4.61
CA THR A 180 0.09 -26.09 -4.80
C THR A 180 -1.08 -25.27 -4.27
N LEU A 181 -0.78 -24.17 -3.58
CA LEU A 181 -1.77 -23.19 -3.12
C LEU A 181 -1.63 -21.89 -3.92
N TYR A 182 -2.77 -21.34 -4.33
CA TYR A 182 -2.86 -20.04 -5.00
C TYR A 182 -3.47 -19.06 -4.00
N THR A 183 -2.71 -18.05 -3.60
CA THR A 183 -3.06 -17.17 -2.49
C THR A 183 -2.76 -15.71 -2.83
N TYR A 184 -3.25 -14.77 -2.02
CA TYR A 184 -2.86 -13.36 -2.14
C TYR A 184 -1.36 -13.11 -1.84
N MET A 185 -0.69 -14.09 -1.20
CA MET A 185 0.77 -14.12 -1.07
C MET A 185 1.45 -14.82 -2.25
N GLY A 186 0.74 -14.97 -3.38
CA GLY A 186 1.20 -15.63 -4.58
C GLY A 186 1.11 -17.16 -4.51
N ILE A 187 1.86 -17.82 -5.38
CA ILE A 187 1.88 -19.28 -5.50
C ILE A 187 2.77 -19.86 -4.39
N LEU A 188 2.21 -20.76 -3.59
CA LEU A 188 2.94 -21.50 -2.56
C LEU A 188 3.09 -22.96 -3.01
N LYS A 189 4.32 -23.35 -3.32
CA LYS A 189 4.66 -24.70 -3.78
C LYS A 189 4.55 -25.70 -2.63
N PRO A 190 4.17 -26.95 -2.92
CA PRO A 190 3.99 -27.98 -1.89
C PRO A 190 5.29 -28.29 -1.13
N LYS A 191 5.16 -28.87 0.07
CA LYS A 191 6.27 -29.39 0.86
C LYS A 191 7.38 -28.37 1.12
N LEU A 192 7.03 -27.12 1.48
CA LEU A 192 7.99 -26.02 1.66
C LEU A 192 8.85 -25.78 0.40
N GLY A 193 8.21 -25.77 -0.78
CA GLY A 193 8.90 -25.52 -2.03
C GLY A 193 9.32 -24.05 -2.24
N ASN A 194 8.70 -23.12 -1.53
CA ASN A 194 9.07 -21.70 -1.44
C ASN A 194 8.47 -21.04 -0.19
N ALA A 195 8.97 -19.85 0.13
CA ALA A 195 8.47 -18.97 1.16
C ALA A 195 8.28 -17.56 0.57
N ASN A 196 7.07 -17.02 0.62
CA ASN A 196 6.76 -15.70 0.09
C ASN A 196 6.56 -14.69 1.24
N TYR A 197 7.08 -13.48 1.05
CA TYR A 197 6.94 -12.38 2.01
C TYR A 197 6.62 -11.06 1.29
N SER A 198 6.14 -10.06 2.03
CA SER A 198 5.69 -8.79 1.43
C SER A 198 6.01 -7.62 2.36
N SER A 199 7.21 -7.08 2.25
CA SER A 199 7.60 -5.84 2.93
C SER A 199 8.89 -5.28 2.33
N ALA A 200 9.09 -3.98 2.46
CA ALA A 200 10.34 -3.31 2.16
C ALA A 200 11.36 -3.41 3.31
N GLY A 201 11.05 -4.12 4.41
CA GLY A 201 11.94 -4.26 5.56
C GLY A 201 12.29 -2.89 6.16
N GLN A 202 13.57 -2.65 6.41
CA GLN A 202 14.08 -1.41 7.04
C GLN A 202 13.69 -0.12 6.31
N LEU A 203 13.30 -0.18 5.02
CA LEU A 203 12.79 0.98 4.27
C LEU A 203 11.32 1.29 4.57
N SER A 204 10.57 0.37 5.18
CA SER A 204 9.12 0.52 5.39
C SER A 204 8.80 1.63 6.38
N PRO A 205 7.83 2.53 6.10
CA PRO A 205 7.55 3.70 6.92
C PRO A 205 7.29 3.38 8.39
N LEU A 206 6.41 2.42 8.64
CA LEU A 206 5.95 2.09 9.99
C LEU A 206 6.96 1.27 10.82
N PHE A 207 8.09 0.87 10.26
CA PHE A 207 9.23 0.40 11.05
C PHE A 207 10.13 1.55 11.50
N ASN A 208 10.15 2.65 10.73
CA ASN A 208 10.94 3.86 11.02
C ASN A 208 10.20 4.83 11.97
N ASP A 209 8.91 4.66 12.16
CA ASP A 209 8.10 5.31 13.19
C ASP A 209 7.14 4.28 13.81
N PRO A 210 7.65 3.35 14.64
CA PRO A 210 6.89 2.19 15.09
C PRO A 210 5.72 2.51 16.02
N TYR A 211 5.70 3.72 16.60
CA TYR A 211 4.66 4.20 17.50
C TYR A 211 3.84 5.36 16.96
N TYR A 212 3.97 5.66 15.65
CA TYR A 212 3.17 6.68 14.94
C TYR A 212 3.32 8.08 15.54
N LYS A 213 4.53 8.44 15.98
CA LYS A 213 4.79 9.74 16.63
C LYS A 213 4.85 10.90 15.63
N THR A 214 5.17 10.60 14.38
CA THR A 214 5.29 11.57 13.29
C THR A 214 4.35 11.28 12.13
N ILE A 215 3.84 10.05 12.05
CA ILE A 215 2.90 9.59 11.04
C ILE A 215 1.48 9.66 11.59
N GLY A 216 0.63 10.46 10.96
CA GLY A 216 -0.78 10.60 11.33
C GLY A 216 -1.65 11.04 10.17
N ILE A 217 -2.94 11.30 10.44
CA ILE A 217 -3.89 11.79 9.44
C ILE A 217 -3.43 13.15 8.95
N GLY A 218 -3.40 13.36 7.63
CA GLY A 218 -2.90 14.59 7.01
C GLY A 218 -1.40 14.61 6.76
N THR A 219 -0.64 13.58 7.16
CA THR A 219 0.78 13.47 6.78
C THR A 219 0.91 13.41 5.27
N ARG A 220 1.68 14.35 4.71
CA ARG A 220 1.99 14.42 3.27
C ARG A 220 3.01 13.36 2.89
N ILE A 221 2.75 12.65 1.79
CA ILE A 221 3.54 11.50 1.36
C ILE A 221 3.83 11.55 -0.15
N PHE A 222 4.86 10.81 -0.58
CA PHE A 222 4.97 10.38 -1.96
C PHE A 222 3.95 9.26 -2.18
N LEU A 223 3.10 9.40 -3.21
CA LEU A 223 2.10 8.40 -3.57
C LEU A 223 2.04 8.25 -5.09
N GLY A 224 2.42 7.08 -5.59
CA GLY A 224 2.32 6.76 -7.01
C GLY A 224 3.13 7.65 -7.97
N GLY A 225 4.10 8.42 -7.47
CA GLY A 225 4.87 9.41 -8.26
C GLY A 225 4.38 10.85 -8.12
N GLY A 226 3.27 11.06 -7.45
CA GLY A 226 2.72 12.37 -7.08
C GLY A 226 2.77 12.62 -5.57
N THR A 227 2.14 13.70 -5.15
CA THR A 227 1.89 14.00 -3.75
C THR A 227 0.56 13.37 -3.33
N GLY A 228 0.56 12.69 -2.18
CA GLY A 228 -0.63 12.19 -1.52
C GLY A 228 -0.61 12.50 -0.03
N PHE A 229 -1.61 11.98 0.67
CA PHE A 229 -1.79 12.17 2.11
C PHE A 229 -2.24 10.87 2.78
N ILE A 230 -1.90 10.71 4.05
CA ILE A 230 -2.52 9.72 4.91
C ILE A 230 -3.91 10.23 5.26
N ALA A 231 -4.93 9.51 4.80
CA ALA A 231 -6.34 9.89 4.95
C ALA A 231 -6.96 9.37 6.25
N TRP A 232 -6.51 8.22 6.70
CA TRP A 232 -7.00 7.54 7.91
C TRP A 232 -6.03 6.43 8.34
N GLN A 233 -6.30 5.79 9.49
CA GLN A 233 -5.74 4.47 9.76
C GLN A 233 -6.18 3.49 8.67
N GLY A 234 -5.31 2.59 8.25
CA GLY A 234 -5.69 1.60 7.25
C GLY A 234 -6.65 0.55 7.82
N THR A 235 -7.43 -0.07 6.96
CA THR A 235 -8.23 -1.24 7.36
C THR A 235 -7.30 -2.34 7.86
N GLN A 236 -7.70 -3.08 8.88
CA GLN A 236 -6.86 -4.04 9.61
C GLN A 236 -5.72 -3.38 10.42
N HIS A 237 -5.83 -2.11 10.76
CA HIS A 237 -4.95 -1.48 11.73
C HIS A 237 -5.14 -2.14 13.10
N ASN A 238 -4.05 -2.69 13.65
CA ASN A 238 -4.05 -3.45 14.91
C ASN A 238 -2.76 -3.13 15.69
N PRO A 239 -2.67 -1.95 16.32
CA PRO A 239 -1.44 -1.48 16.94
C PRO A 239 -1.06 -2.24 18.21
N ASP A 240 -2.05 -2.83 18.91
CA ASP A 240 -1.88 -3.48 20.21
C ASP A 240 -1.43 -4.95 20.04
N VAL A 241 -0.19 -5.11 19.55
CA VAL A 241 0.45 -6.43 19.37
C VAL A 241 1.81 -6.44 20.08
N PRO A 242 2.31 -7.63 20.48
CA PRO A 242 3.63 -7.76 21.08
C PRO A 242 4.73 -7.19 20.19
N ARG A 243 5.68 -6.47 20.79
CA ARG A 243 6.80 -5.80 20.11
C ARG A 243 8.14 -6.22 20.69
N THR A 244 9.20 -5.98 19.95
CA THR A 244 10.58 -6.04 20.44
C THR A 244 10.93 -4.75 21.21
N ASP A 245 12.08 -4.74 21.87
CA ASP A 245 12.59 -3.56 22.58
C ASP A 245 12.83 -2.35 21.64
N LYS A 246 13.03 -2.61 20.34
CA LYS A 246 13.12 -1.59 19.29
C LYS A 246 11.77 -1.14 18.71
N GLY A 247 10.67 -1.56 19.32
CA GLY A 247 9.32 -1.21 18.86
C GLY A 247 8.82 -2.01 17.64
N VAL A 248 9.59 -2.95 17.10
CA VAL A 248 9.18 -3.78 15.96
C VAL A 248 8.08 -4.75 16.39
N PRO A 249 6.89 -4.72 15.75
CA PRO A 249 5.83 -5.67 16.07
C PRO A 249 6.20 -7.08 15.61
N LYS A 250 5.87 -8.09 16.43
CA LYS A 250 6.16 -9.50 16.15
C LYS A 250 5.17 -10.15 15.17
N THR A 251 4.13 -9.44 14.77
CA THR A 251 3.11 -9.87 13.81
C THR A 251 2.61 -8.65 13.04
N GLY A 252 1.69 -8.86 12.08
CA GLY A 252 1.05 -7.75 11.38
C GLY A 252 0.35 -6.79 12.35
N ALA A 253 0.67 -5.51 12.24
CA ALA A 253 0.18 -4.48 13.15
C ALA A 253 -0.50 -3.33 12.39
N ALA A 254 0.08 -2.14 12.36
CA ALA A 254 -0.53 -0.98 11.74
C ALA A 254 -0.58 -1.05 10.21
N THR A 255 -1.51 -0.28 9.66
CA THR A 255 -1.62 -0.01 8.23
C THR A 255 -2.09 1.44 8.02
N LEU A 256 -1.85 1.98 6.83
CA LEU A 256 -2.20 3.34 6.44
C LEU A 256 -3.26 3.33 5.32
N ALA A 257 -4.28 4.19 5.44
CA ALA A 257 -5.13 4.56 4.32
C ALA A 257 -4.56 5.82 3.65
N THR A 258 -4.38 5.78 2.33
CA THR A 258 -3.76 6.85 1.57
C THR A 258 -4.67 7.35 0.45
N ILE A 259 -4.58 8.65 0.13
CA ILE A 259 -5.35 9.32 -0.90
C ILE A 259 -4.46 10.27 -1.70
N GLY A 260 -4.71 10.40 -3.01
CA GLY A 260 -3.97 11.34 -3.85
C GLY A 260 -4.55 11.49 -5.25
N ASP A 261 -4.15 12.55 -5.94
CA ASP A 261 -4.59 12.86 -7.31
C ASP A 261 -3.86 11.97 -8.33
N LEU A 262 -4.60 11.08 -9.00
CA LEU A 262 -4.08 10.20 -10.05
C LEU A 262 -3.47 10.94 -11.23
N LYS A 263 -3.90 12.18 -11.51
CA LYS A 263 -3.35 13.00 -12.59
C LYS A 263 -1.90 13.40 -12.37
N GLN A 264 -1.42 13.34 -11.11
CA GLN A 264 -0.03 13.61 -10.74
C GLN A 264 0.83 12.36 -10.67
N MET A 265 0.22 11.18 -10.83
CA MET A 265 0.90 9.90 -10.67
C MET A 265 1.50 9.38 -11.98
N SER A 266 2.26 8.30 -11.90
CA SER A 266 2.98 7.73 -13.03
C SER A 266 2.85 6.21 -13.05
N PRO A 267 2.73 5.57 -14.23
CA PRO A 267 2.70 4.12 -14.37
C PRO A 267 4.03 3.47 -13.93
N ARG A 268 5.09 4.26 -13.71
CA ARG A 268 6.30 3.77 -13.05
C ARG A 268 6.03 3.33 -11.61
N TRP A 269 5.08 3.96 -10.91
CA TRP A 269 4.81 3.81 -9.49
C TRP A 269 3.40 3.29 -9.17
N LEU A 270 2.59 3.05 -10.21
CA LEU A 270 1.29 2.39 -10.15
C LEU A 270 1.23 1.35 -11.26
N ILE A 271 1.19 0.06 -10.90
CA ILE A 271 1.22 -1.04 -11.86
C ILE A 271 0.06 -1.99 -11.59
N GLY A 272 -0.77 -2.26 -12.60
CA GLY A 272 -1.77 -3.31 -12.55
C GLY A 272 -1.09 -4.67 -12.38
N THR A 273 -1.61 -5.47 -11.46
CA THR A 273 -0.97 -6.73 -11.09
C THR A 273 -1.95 -7.87 -11.16
N SER A 274 -1.55 -8.97 -11.79
CA SER A 274 -2.29 -10.23 -11.84
C SER A 274 -1.67 -11.23 -10.86
N VAL A 275 -2.51 -11.80 -10.01
CA VAL A 275 -2.10 -12.86 -9.08
C VAL A 275 -2.82 -14.14 -9.46
N LEU A 276 -2.09 -15.07 -10.07
CA LEU A 276 -2.64 -16.34 -10.58
C LEU A 276 -3.42 -17.09 -9.50
N GLY A 277 -4.65 -17.47 -9.82
CA GLY A 277 -5.55 -18.19 -8.94
C GLY A 277 -6.13 -17.37 -7.78
N TYR A 278 -5.88 -16.02 -7.76
CA TYR A 278 -6.37 -15.13 -6.71
C TYR A 278 -7.16 -13.93 -7.25
N GLY A 279 -6.61 -13.17 -8.21
CA GLY A 279 -7.31 -12.01 -8.77
C GLY A 279 -6.40 -10.91 -9.29
N CYS A 280 -7.01 -9.79 -9.66
CA CYS A 280 -6.31 -8.56 -10.02
C CYS A 280 -6.02 -7.70 -8.79
N SER A 281 -5.03 -6.85 -8.90
CA SER A 281 -4.61 -5.93 -7.85
C SER A 281 -3.91 -4.70 -8.44
N LEU A 282 -3.44 -3.80 -7.58
CA LEU A 282 -2.62 -2.64 -7.94
C LEU A 282 -1.37 -2.61 -7.07
N THR A 283 -0.19 -2.56 -7.69
CA THR A 283 1.07 -2.29 -7.00
C THR A 283 1.24 -0.79 -6.88
N VAL A 284 1.47 -0.31 -5.66
CA VAL A 284 1.46 1.11 -5.31
C VAL A 284 2.76 1.52 -4.65
N GLY A 285 3.39 2.57 -5.16
CA GLY A 285 4.56 3.20 -4.55
C GLY A 285 4.16 4.22 -3.48
N VAL A 286 4.67 4.04 -2.26
CA VAL A 286 4.47 4.97 -1.13
C VAL A 286 5.81 5.31 -0.52
N GLY A 287 6.04 6.59 -0.25
CA GLY A 287 7.19 7.09 0.52
C GLY A 287 6.71 8.07 1.58
N VAL A 288 7.12 7.86 2.82
CA VAL A 288 6.76 8.72 3.96
C VAL A 288 8.02 9.37 4.51
N PRO A 289 8.05 10.70 4.64
CA PRO A 289 9.14 11.37 5.32
C PRO A 289 8.96 11.27 6.83
N ILE A 290 10.02 10.92 7.56
CA ILE A 290 10.06 10.90 9.01
C ILE A 290 10.85 12.11 9.48
N PRO A 291 10.20 13.16 10.04
CA PRO A 291 10.90 14.30 10.62
C PRO A 291 11.66 13.87 11.87
N VAL A 292 12.95 14.13 11.93
CA VAL A 292 13.80 13.82 13.09
C VAL A 292 13.64 14.93 14.14
N LEU A 293 12.59 14.82 14.94
CA LEU A 293 12.25 15.84 15.94
C LEU A 293 13.13 15.76 17.17
N ASN A 294 13.63 14.57 17.51
CA ASN A 294 14.45 14.32 18.68
C ASN A 294 15.27 13.03 18.53
N GLU A 295 16.01 12.67 19.57
CA GLU A 295 16.87 11.49 19.63
C GLU A 295 16.08 10.17 19.54
N GLU A 296 14.91 10.10 20.19
CA GLU A 296 14.03 8.94 20.14
C GLU A 296 13.55 8.62 18.69
N ILE A 297 13.13 9.63 17.95
CA ILE A 297 12.70 9.44 16.56
C ILE A 297 13.87 8.99 15.69
N LEU A 298 15.05 9.56 15.86
CA LEU A 298 16.22 9.08 15.11
C LEU A 298 16.54 7.62 15.43
N GLU A 299 16.50 7.23 16.70
CA GLU A 299 16.77 5.85 17.12
C GLU A 299 15.83 4.87 16.41
N TYR A 300 14.54 5.19 16.30
CA TYR A 300 13.60 4.35 15.54
C TYR A 300 14.01 4.18 14.07
N THR A 301 14.55 5.21 13.44
CA THR A 301 15.00 5.14 12.05
C THR A 301 16.28 4.33 11.82
N THR A 302 16.91 3.85 12.89
CA THR A 302 18.10 2.98 12.79
C THR A 302 17.77 1.48 12.74
N VAL A 303 16.48 1.13 12.64
CA VAL A 303 16.05 -0.26 12.52
C VAL A 303 16.64 -0.92 11.26
N THR A 304 17.18 -2.13 11.44
CA THR A 304 17.78 -2.91 10.35
C THR A 304 16.91 -4.12 10.00
N ASP A 305 17.13 -4.70 8.82
CA ASP A 305 16.47 -5.94 8.42
C ASP A 305 16.73 -7.11 9.39
N SER A 306 17.84 -7.07 10.14
CA SER A 306 18.15 -8.06 11.17
C SER A 306 17.31 -7.88 12.45
N ASP A 307 16.81 -6.69 12.71
CA ASP A 307 15.95 -6.38 13.86
C ASP A 307 14.48 -6.73 13.61
N ILE A 308 14.09 -6.88 12.34
CA ILE A 308 12.70 -7.11 11.94
C ILE A 308 12.46 -8.62 11.79
N MET A 309 11.75 -9.19 12.75
CA MET A 309 11.37 -10.60 12.75
C MET A 309 9.96 -10.77 12.19
N ALA A 310 9.74 -11.79 11.35
CA ALA A 310 8.44 -12.13 10.80
C ALA A 310 8.08 -13.58 11.11
N PRO A 311 6.83 -13.88 11.53
CA PRO A 311 6.39 -15.25 11.77
C PRO A 311 6.25 -16.01 10.44
N VAL A 312 6.71 -17.25 10.40
CA VAL A 312 6.54 -18.18 9.28
C VAL A 312 5.25 -18.96 9.49
N VAL A 313 4.29 -18.84 8.58
CA VAL A 313 2.93 -19.38 8.71
C VAL A 313 2.63 -20.38 7.60
N ASP A 314 2.14 -21.56 7.98
CA ASP A 314 1.64 -22.57 7.04
C ASP A 314 0.23 -22.19 6.54
N TYR A 315 0.15 -21.76 5.28
CA TYR A 315 -1.12 -21.36 4.66
C TYR A 315 -2.04 -22.53 4.33
N SER A 316 -1.54 -23.76 4.32
CA SER A 316 -2.40 -24.93 4.08
C SER A 316 -3.39 -25.18 5.22
N LYS A 317 -3.07 -24.71 6.43
CA LYS A 317 -3.91 -24.81 7.63
C LYS A 317 -4.51 -23.47 8.05
N ALA A 318 -3.70 -22.40 8.01
CA ALA A 318 -4.07 -21.10 8.57
C ALA A 318 -5.34 -20.52 7.95
N TYR A 319 -5.50 -20.63 6.63
CA TYR A 319 -6.61 -19.94 5.95
C TYR A 319 -7.91 -20.75 5.90
N PRO A 320 -7.94 -22.04 5.50
CA PRO A 320 -9.19 -22.79 5.56
C PRO A 320 -9.75 -22.96 6.97
N GLN A 321 -8.87 -23.14 7.97
CA GLN A 321 -9.26 -23.46 9.33
C GLN A 321 -9.19 -22.26 10.28
N ARG A 322 -8.67 -21.11 9.83
CA ARG A 322 -8.39 -19.90 10.63
C ARG A 322 -7.52 -20.19 11.88
N GLN A 323 -6.68 -21.22 11.82
CA GLN A 323 -5.73 -21.56 12.87
C GLN A 323 -4.33 -21.36 12.32
N PRO A 324 -3.64 -20.25 12.64
CA PRO A 324 -2.27 -20.04 12.21
C PRO A 324 -1.36 -21.09 12.83
N ASP A 325 -0.74 -21.93 11.97
CA ASP A 325 0.35 -22.81 12.37
C ASP A 325 1.67 -22.05 12.15
N ILE A 326 2.18 -21.47 13.25
CA ILE A 326 3.43 -20.69 13.23
C ILE A 326 4.59 -21.68 13.37
N LEU A 327 5.43 -21.73 12.34
CA LEU A 327 6.56 -22.67 12.23
C LEU A 327 7.87 -22.11 12.78
N GLY A 328 7.86 -20.90 13.29
CA GLY A 328 9.01 -20.15 13.80
C GLY A 328 9.02 -18.71 13.31
N GLU A 329 10.10 -18.01 13.56
CA GLU A 329 10.32 -16.63 13.13
C GLU A 329 11.63 -16.54 12.34
N VAL A 330 11.69 -15.63 11.38
CA VAL A 330 12.88 -15.34 10.59
C VAL A 330 13.05 -13.82 10.42
N SER A 331 14.28 -13.37 10.32
CA SER A 331 14.57 -11.95 10.08
C SER A 331 14.38 -11.57 8.60
N TYR A 332 14.14 -10.28 8.35
CA TYR A 332 14.13 -9.78 6.97
C TYR A 332 15.51 -9.85 6.31
N ALA A 333 16.60 -9.83 7.08
CA ALA A 333 17.93 -10.09 6.56
C ALA A 333 18.06 -11.52 5.98
N GLU A 334 17.54 -12.51 6.70
CA GLU A 334 17.48 -13.90 6.20
C GLU A 334 16.57 -14.00 4.97
N LEU A 335 15.37 -13.40 5.00
CA LEU A 335 14.43 -13.40 3.86
C LEU A 335 15.08 -12.82 2.60
N LYS A 336 15.80 -11.70 2.72
CA LYS A 336 16.50 -11.03 1.62
C LYS A 336 17.75 -11.77 1.14
N SER A 337 18.31 -12.69 1.92
CA SER A 337 19.40 -13.55 1.49
C SER A 337 19.01 -14.55 0.39
N GLY A 338 17.69 -14.70 0.15
CA GLY A 338 17.14 -15.61 -0.85
C GLY A 338 16.78 -17.01 -0.32
N ARG A 339 17.10 -17.33 0.93
CA ARG A 339 16.80 -18.62 1.57
C ARG A 339 16.59 -18.46 3.07
N ILE A 340 15.69 -19.28 3.61
CA ILE A 340 15.47 -19.42 5.06
C ILE A 340 15.45 -20.90 5.44
N LYS A 341 15.64 -21.20 6.72
CA LYS A 341 15.55 -22.56 7.26
C LYS A 341 14.24 -22.75 8.01
N VAL A 342 13.39 -23.66 7.52
CA VAL A 342 12.10 -23.98 8.14
C VAL A 342 12.07 -25.48 8.43
N ARG A 343 11.86 -25.87 9.69
CA ARG A 343 11.85 -27.29 10.13
C ARG A 343 13.06 -28.09 9.62
N GLY A 344 14.25 -27.46 9.60
CA GLY A 344 15.49 -28.11 9.15
C GLY A 344 15.70 -28.16 7.64
N LYS A 345 14.71 -27.74 6.83
CA LYS A 345 14.79 -27.66 5.38
C LYS A 345 15.18 -26.23 4.93
N GLU A 346 16.08 -26.12 3.95
CA GLU A 346 16.32 -24.87 3.24
C GLU A 346 15.16 -24.58 2.27
N VAL A 347 14.60 -23.38 2.37
CA VAL A 347 13.42 -22.94 1.61
C VAL A 347 13.78 -21.66 0.87
N PRO A 348 13.68 -21.61 -0.47
CA PRO A 348 13.92 -20.39 -1.22
C PRO A 348 12.85 -19.34 -0.92
N THR A 349 13.26 -18.07 -0.80
CA THR A 349 12.37 -16.94 -0.51
C THR A 349 12.08 -16.12 -1.76
N ALA A 350 10.89 -15.52 -1.80
CA ALA A 350 10.51 -14.55 -2.83
C ALA A 350 9.70 -13.41 -2.22
N SER A 351 10.04 -12.18 -2.59
CA SER A 351 9.32 -10.97 -2.17
C SER A 351 8.20 -10.64 -3.15
N LEU A 352 7.03 -10.27 -2.63
CA LEU A 352 5.93 -9.65 -3.37
C LEU A 352 6.07 -8.14 -3.48
N SER A 353 7.00 -7.55 -2.71
CA SER A 353 7.38 -6.14 -2.77
C SER A 353 8.71 -5.98 -3.48
N SER A 354 8.87 -4.91 -4.26
CA SER A 354 10.14 -4.61 -4.91
C SER A 354 11.01 -3.72 -4.03
N TYR A 355 12.05 -4.29 -3.44
CA TYR A 355 13.02 -3.54 -2.63
C TYR A 355 13.78 -2.48 -3.44
N PRO A 356 14.30 -2.76 -4.66
CA PRO A 356 14.95 -1.72 -5.46
C PRO A 356 14.04 -0.53 -5.78
N ARG A 357 12.75 -0.78 -6.03
CA ARG A 357 11.77 0.29 -6.23
C ARG A 357 11.49 1.07 -4.94
N ALA A 358 11.50 0.42 -3.79
CA ALA A 358 11.37 1.09 -2.49
C ALA A 358 12.55 2.02 -2.22
N VAL A 359 13.79 1.61 -2.56
CA VAL A 359 15.00 2.46 -2.50
C VAL A 359 14.86 3.67 -3.42
N GLU A 360 14.43 3.46 -4.67
CA GLU A 360 14.18 4.55 -5.62
C GLU A 360 13.15 5.56 -5.08
N ILE A 361 12.04 5.10 -4.47
CA ILE A 361 11.01 5.96 -3.89
C ILE A 361 11.59 6.79 -2.75
N ALA A 362 12.31 6.18 -1.81
CA ALA A 362 12.96 6.89 -0.71
C ALA A 362 13.95 7.96 -1.24
N THR A 363 14.70 7.63 -2.30
CA THR A 363 15.65 8.55 -2.94
C THR A 363 14.92 9.70 -3.64
N VAL A 364 13.88 9.43 -4.42
CA VAL A 364 13.09 10.48 -5.07
C VAL A 364 12.46 11.43 -4.05
N LEU A 365 11.91 10.90 -2.97
CA LEU A 365 11.35 11.72 -1.89
C LEU A 365 12.43 12.56 -1.20
N LYS A 366 13.62 12.00 -0.95
CA LYS A 366 14.78 12.73 -0.45
C LYS A 366 15.14 13.91 -1.35
N ASP A 367 15.20 13.69 -2.66
CA ASP A 367 15.55 14.72 -3.64
C ASP A 367 14.45 15.81 -3.72
N TRP A 368 13.18 15.43 -3.62
CA TRP A 368 12.07 16.40 -3.57
C TRP A 368 12.15 17.29 -2.32
N ILE A 369 12.49 16.74 -1.17
CA ILE A 369 12.67 17.51 0.07
C ILE A 369 13.89 18.41 -0.05
N LYS A 370 15.05 17.90 -0.46
CA LYS A 370 16.29 18.70 -0.61
C LYS A 370 16.15 19.84 -1.61
N SER A 371 15.36 19.67 -2.66
CA SER A 371 15.11 20.72 -3.66
C SER A 371 14.00 21.71 -3.29
N GLY A 372 13.38 21.56 -2.12
CA GLY A 372 12.26 22.42 -1.70
C GLY A 372 10.92 22.11 -2.40
N LYS A 373 10.88 21.12 -3.28
CA LYS A 373 9.65 20.69 -3.98
C LYS A 373 8.62 20.06 -3.03
N PHE A 374 9.09 19.48 -1.93
CA PHE A 374 8.25 18.78 -0.97
C PHE A 374 8.52 19.30 0.45
N THR A 375 7.49 19.82 1.09
CA THR A 375 7.49 20.24 2.50
C THR A 375 6.72 19.23 3.35
N LEU A 376 7.06 19.14 4.62
CA LEU A 376 6.39 18.30 5.58
C LEU A 376 5.08 18.93 6.07
N THR A 377 4.15 18.11 6.53
CA THR A 377 2.93 18.55 7.23
C THR A 377 2.88 17.95 8.62
N GLU A 378 2.38 18.72 9.57
CA GLU A 378 2.01 18.16 10.87
C GLU A 378 0.74 17.33 10.71
N PRO A 379 0.66 16.14 11.31
CA PRO A 379 -0.59 15.39 11.37
C PRO A 379 -1.67 16.22 12.07
N VAL A 380 -2.89 16.25 11.50
CA VAL A 380 -4.04 16.90 12.14
C VAL A 380 -4.65 16.03 13.23
N GLU A 381 -4.39 14.71 13.16
CA GLU A 381 -4.86 13.72 14.14
C GLU A 381 -3.82 12.59 14.21
N PRO A 382 -3.47 12.09 15.41
CA PRO A 382 -2.59 10.93 15.52
C PRO A 382 -3.32 9.66 15.05
N LEU A 383 -2.54 8.66 14.60
CA LEU A 383 -3.08 7.32 14.39
C LEU A 383 -3.35 6.66 15.75
N PRO A 384 -4.37 5.77 15.85
CA PRO A 384 -4.57 4.97 17.05
C PRO A 384 -3.32 4.18 17.41
N GLY A 385 -2.77 4.42 18.60
CA GLY A 385 -1.58 3.76 19.13
C GLY A 385 -1.92 2.50 19.93
N ILE A 386 -0.92 1.99 20.64
CA ILE A 386 -1.05 0.92 21.62
C ILE A 386 -2.07 1.36 22.68
N GLU A 387 -2.86 0.43 23.21
CA GLU A 387 -3.93 0.68 24.20
C GLU A 387 -5.11 1.51 23.70
N SER A 388 -5.17 1.86 22.43
CA SER A 388 -6.33 2.56 21.84
C SER A 388 -7.60 1.70 21.77
N GLY A 389 -7.50 0.40 21.98
CA GLY A 389 -8.60 -0.55 21.83
C GLY A 389 -8.96 -0.87 20.36
N VAL A 390 -8.22 -0.31 19.41
CA VAL A 390 -8.39 -0.62 17.99
C VAL A 390 -7.81 -2.00 17.69
N THR A 391 -8.63 -2.92 17.20
CA THR A 391 -8.23 -4.29 16.87
C THR A 391 -9.03 -4.84 15.70
N ILE A 392 -8.55 -5.93 15.11
CA ILE A 392 -9.24 -6.66 14.05
C ILE A 392 -10.26 -7.60 14.68
N LYS A 393 -11.52 -7.49 14.26
CA LYS A 393 -12.61 -8.37 14.68
C LYS A 393 -13.00 -9.32 13.56
N SER A 394 -13.30 -10.57 13.89
CA SER A 394 -13.97 -11.49 12.97
C SER A 394 -15.44 -11.12 12.81
N LEU A 395 -16.00 -11.41 11.64
CA LEU A 395 -17.45 -11.30 11.44
C LEU A 395 -18.15 -12.38 12.30
N GLU A 396 -19.06 -11.94 13.16
CA GLU A 396 -19.96 -12.80 13.89
C GLU A 396 -21.24 -12.99 13.07
N GLU A 397 -21.46 -14.20 12.58
CA GLU A 397 -22.64 -14.53 11.78
C GLU A 397 -23.87 -14.66 12.69
N ARG A 398 -24.96 -14.01 12.31
CA ARG A 398 -26.25 -14.11 13.00
C ARG A 398 -27.24 -14.82 12.09
N PRO A 399 -28.04 -15.81 12.60
CA PRO A 399 -29.05 -16.46 11.80
C PRO A 399 -30.11 -15.44 11.34
N ILE A 400 -30.58 -15.60 10.11
CA ILE A 400 -31.70 -14.80 9.58
C ILE A 400 -32.96 -15.66 9.79
N GLU A 401 -33.86 -15.18 10.63
CA GLU A 401 -35.20 -15.74 10.77
C GLU A 401 -36.09 -15.11 9.69
N TYR A 402 -36.72 -15.96 8.82
CA TYR A 402 -37.63 -15.54 7.75
C TYR A 402 -39.07 -15.64 8.20
#